data_829bd6d4126416fb4040557105e79a19
#
_entry.id   829bd6d4126416fb4040557105e79a19
#
_cell.length_a   1.000
_cell.length_b   1.000
_cell.length_c   1.000
_cell.angle_alpha   90.00
_cell.angle_beta   90.00
_cell.angle_gamma   90.00
#
_symmetry.space_group_name_H-M   'P 1'
#
loop_
_entity.id
_entity.type
_entity.pdbx_description
1 polymer ?
#
loop_
_entity_poly.entity_id
_entity_poly.type
_entity_poly.pdbx_seq_one_letter_code
_entity_poly.pdbx_strand_id
1 'polypeptide(L)'
;VQGVSIGERARQQAVAYAAERRHGADPVRPGAAATIDVHPDVRRMLADIASTVDATRMLCFATSIAGDLADRHDDQARRERARRRVDLLTPLSKSFGSDQGVRMASLAVQVHGGMGFVEETGIAQRYRDARIAPIYEGTNGIQAIDLVMRKIVRDQGLALGEMLDEVAAGIEAASAIEGLAEVRSELAASASSARELGQWLVADAAKNRDGVLTGATAYQELLSLVVCGHLLLAAAVQAGDGAPRAAAVARARCFAAGPL
;
A
#
# COMPACT_ATOMS: atom_id res chain seq x y z
N VAL A 1 0.24 -11.62 1.98
CA VAL A 1 -1.11 -12.15 1.71
C VAL A 1 -2.00 -12.04 2.95
N GLN A 2 -1.57 -12.50 4.15
CA GLN A 2 -2.41 -12.48 5.36
C GLN A 2 -2.91 -11.09 5.75
N GLY A 3 -2.03 -10.07 5.75
CA GLY A 3 -2.44 -8.70 6.03
C GLY A 3 -3.51 -8.19 5.08
N VAL A 4 -3.40 -8.52 3.78
CA VAL A 4 -4.43 -8.22 2.78
C VAL A 4 -5.75 -8.93 3.09
N SER A 5 -5.70 -10.22 3.43
CA SER A 5 -6.91 -11.00 3.75
C SER A 5 -7.64 -10.48 4.98
N ILE A 6 -6.90 -10.14 6.05
CA ILE A 6 -7.47 -9.57 7.27
C ILE A 6 -8.03 -8.16 6.99
N GLY A 7 -7.28 -7.32 6.29
CA GLY A 7 -7.72 -5.98 5.89
C GLY A 7 -8.99 -6.01 5.03
N GLU A 8 -9.06 -6.91 4.05
CA GLU A 8 -10.25 -7.11 3.21
C GLU A 8 -11.44 -7.58 4.03
N ARG A 9 -11.25 -8.55 4.95
CA ARG A 9 -12.34 -9.00 5.81
C ARG A 9 -12.83 -7.89 6.74
N ALA A 10 -11.90 -7.12 7.30
CA ALA A 10 -12.25 -5.95 8.13
C ALA A 10 -13.02 -4.89 7.31
N ARG A 11 -12.63 -4.65 6.04
CA ARG A 11 -13.33 -3.77 5.11
C ARG A 11 -14.78 -4.22 4.91
N GLN A 12 -15.01 -5.49 4.61
CA GLN A 12 -16.35 -6.03 4.37
C GLN A 12 -17.25 -5.85 5.60
N GLN A 13 -16.73 -6.16 6.80
CA GLN A 13 -17.48 -5.98 8.04
C GLN A 13 -17.79 -4.50 8.32
N ALA A 14 -16.81 -3.60 8.14
CA ALA A 14 -16.98 -2.17 8.36
C ALA A 14 -18.01 -1.56 7.40
N VAL A 15 -17.99 -1.95 6.11
CA VAL A 15 -18.97 -1.49 5.11
C VAL A 15 -20.38 -1.97 5.47
N ALA A 16 -20.56 -3.25 5.79
CA ALA A 16 -21.84 -3.81 6.17
C ALA A 16 -22.40 -3.12 7.43
N TYR A 17 -21.57 -2.98 8.47
CA TYR A 17 -21.96 -2.29 9.70
C TYR A 17 -22.35 -0.84 9.48
N ALA A 18 -21.57 -0.10 8.67
CA ALA A 18 -21.85 1.31 8.40
C ALA A 18 -23.15 1.53 7.63
N ALA A 19 -23.53 0.59 6.75
CA ALA A 19 -24.77 0.64 5.99
C ALA A 19 -26.02 0.33 6.83
N GLU A 20 -25.87 -0.34 7.98
CA GLU A 20 -26.98 -0.73 8.86
C GLU A 20 -27.09 0.15 10.11
N ARG A 21 -25.95 0.56 10.68
CA ARG A 21 -25.91 1.32 11.93
C ARG A 21 -26.47 2.72 11.75
N ARG A 22 -27.52 3.05 12.49
CA ARG A 22 -28.11 4.38 12.51
C ARG A 22 -27.56 5.19 13.69
N HIS A 23 -27.06 6.38 13.40
CA HIS A 23 -26.63 7.34 14.42
C HIS A 23 -26.54 8.76 13.84
N GLY A 24 -27.09 9.72 14.58
CA GLY A 24 -27.08 11.13 14.18
C GLY A 24 -28.07 11.46 13.06
N ALA A 25 -28.03 12.71 12.63
CA ALA A 25 -28.86 13.23 11.54
C ALA A 25 -28.08 13.11 10.19
N ASP A 26 -28.82 12.95 9.11
CA ASP A 26 -28.25 13.03 7.77
C ASP A 26 -27.68 14.44 7.53
N PRO A 27 -26.39 14.62 7.21
CA PRO A 27 -25.81 15.94 7.00
C PRO A 27 -26.38 16.67 5.79
N VAL A 28 -27.02 15.96 4.86
CA VAL A 28 -27.64 16.53 3.64
C VAL A 28 -29.16 16.65 3.77
N ARG A 29 -29.80 15.82 4.60
CA ARG A 29 -31.25 15.80 4.79
C ARG A 29 -31.60 15.98 6.28
N PRO A 30 -31.65 17.24 6.79
CA PRO A 30 -31.94 17.53 8.19
C PRO A 30 -33.24 16.87 8.66
N GLY A 31 -33.22 16.25 9.85
CA GLY A 31 -34.38 15.62 10.46
C GLY A 31 -34.59 14.14 10.12
N ALA A 32 -33.87 13.58 9.15
CA ALA A 32 -33.88 12.14 8.86
C ALA A 32 -32.82 11.41 9.69
N ALA A 33 -33.18 10.29 10.34
CA ALA A 33 -32.22 9.38 10.95
C ALA A 33 -31.42 8.68 9.83
N ALA A 34 -30.09 8.80 9.90
CA ALA A 34 -29.21 8.29 8.87
C ALA A 34 -28.40 7.08 9.32
N THR A 35 -27.99 6.25 8.37
CA THR A 35 -26.92 5.26 8.55
C THR A 35 -25.58 5.99 8.64
N ILE A 36 -24.60 5.40 9.33
CA ILE A 36 -23.34 6.12 9.60
C ILE A 36 -22.45 6.28 8.35
N ASP A 37 -22.70 5.55 7.29
CA ASP A 37 -22.00 5.66 6.00
C ASP A 37 -22.21 7.00 5.27
N VAL A 38 -23.21 7.81 5.68
CA VAL A 38 -23.39 9.15 5.12
C VAL A 38 -22.46 10.20 5.78
N HIS A 39 -21.90 9.90 6.96
CA HIS A 39 -21.02 10.83 7.65
C HIS A 39 -19.65 10.94 6.97
N PRO A 40 -19.14 12.16 6.76
CA PRO A 40 -17.91 12.39 5.99
C PRO A 40 -16.69 11.61 6.51
N ASP A 41 -16.48 11.56 7.83
CA ASP A 41 -15.33 10.86 8.41
C ASP A 41 -15.44 9.33 8.30
N VAL A 42 -16.65 8.77 8.44
CA VAL A 42 -16.89 7.34 8.20
C VAL A 42 -16.59 7.00 6.74
N ARG A 43 -17.06 7.82 5.80
CA ARG A 43 -16.76 7.66 4.37
C ARG A 43 -15.27 7.73 4.08
N ARG A 44 -14.56 8.67 4.70
CA ARG A 44 -13.10 8.78 4.59
C ARG A 44 -12.42 7.50 5.09
N MET A 45 -12.77 7.00 6.28
CA MET A 45 -12.21 5.75 6.82
C MET A 45 -12.49 4.55 5.91
N LEU A 46 -13.71 4.41 5.40
CA LEU A 46 -14.05 3.31 4.47
C LEU A 46 -13.27 3.40 3.15
N ALA A 47 -13.08 4.62 2.62
CA ALA A 47 -12.31 4.84 1.40
C ALA A 47 -10.81 4.56 1.62
N ASP A 48 -10.24 4.96 2.77
CA ASP A 48 -8.86 4.67 3.15
C ASP A 48 -8.64 3.16 3.26
N ILE A 49 -9.51 2.43 3.97
CA ILE A 49 -9.44 0.97 4.05
C ILE A 49 -9.49 0.35 2.65
N ALA A 50 -10.41 0.76 1.81
CA ALA A 50 -10.60 0.19 0.48
C ALA A 50 -9.38 0.43 -0.43
N SER A 51 -8.88 1.66 -0.52
CA SER A 51 -7.75 2.01 -1.38
C SER A 51 -6.46 1.32 -0.92
N THR A 52 -6.22 1.27 0.38
CA THR A 52 -5.02 0.63 0.96
C THR A 52 -5.04 -0.89 0.79
N VAL A 53 -6.19 -1.55 0.98
CA VAL A 53 -6.33 -2.99 0.73
C VAL A 53 -6.08 -3.31 -0.74
N ASP A 54 -6.63 -2.51 -1.66
CA ASP A 54 -6.44 -2.72 -3.09
C ASP A 54 -4.97 -2.50 -3.50
N ALA A 55 -4.32 -1.42 -3.03
CA ALA A 55 -2.91 -1.16 -3.28
C ALA A 55 -2.00 -2.29 -2.78
N THR A 56 -2.23 -2.75 -1.57
CA THR A 56 -1.46 -3.85 -0.96
C THR A 56 -1.68 -5.17 -1.69
N ARG A 57 -2.90 -5.43 -2.16
CA ARG A 57 -3.23 -6.60 -2.99
C ARG A 57 -2.48 -6.56 -4.31
N MET A 58 -2.44 -5.39 -4.97
CA MET A 58 -1.68 -5.21 -6.21
C MET A 58 -0.19 -5.42 -6.00
N LEU A 59 0.39 -4.95 -4.89
CA LEU A 59 1.78 -5.21 -4.53
C LEU A 59 2.06 -6.71 -4.38
N CYS A 60 1.18 -7.46 -3.71
CA CYS A 60 1.31 -8.91 -3.59
C CYS A 60 1.25 -9.61 -4.96
N PHE A 61 0.34 -9.22 -5.85
CA PHE A 61 0.26 -9.77 -7.20
C PHE A 61 1.48 -9.42 -8.05
N ALA A 62 1.94 -8.17 -8.01
CA ALA A 62 3.14 -7.75 -8.73
C ALA A 62 4.37 -8.56 -8.29
N THR A 63 4.49 -8.85 -6.98
CA THR A 63 5.55 -9.69 -6.43
C THR A 63 5.43 -11.14 -6.93
N SER A 64 4.23 -11.73 -6.90
CA SER A 64 3.99 -13.11 -7.37
C SER A 64 4.25 -13.26 -8.85
N ILE A 65 3.77 -12.31 -9.68
CA ILE A 65 4.01 -12.31 -11.13
C ILE A 65 5.52 -12.19 -11.42
N ALA A 66 6.25 -11.33 -10.70
CA ALA A 66 7.69 -11.24 -10.84
C ALA A 66 8.38 -12.57 -10.49
N GLY A 67 7.90 -13.30 -9.47
CA GLY A 67 8.37 -14.64 -9.13
C GLY A 67 8.16 -15.65 -10.26
N ASP A 68 6.96 -15.71 -10.81
CA ASP A 68 6.64 -16.60 -11.93
C ASP A 68 7.50 -16.30 -13.17
N LEU A 69 7.69 -15.03 -13.49
CA LEU A 69 8.54 -14.61 -14.60
C LEU A 69 10.01 -14.95 -14.36
N ALA A 70 10.51 -14.80 -13.13
CA ALA A 70 11.86 -15.13 -12.75
C ALA A 70 12.17 -16.64 -12.90
N ASP A 71 11.17 -17.49 -12.70
CA ASP A 71 11.33 -18.94 -12.75
C ASP A 71 11.02 -19.54 -14.13
N ARG A 72 10.11 -18.93 -14.90
CA ARG A 72 9.50 -19.61 -16.06
C ARG A 72 9.63 -18.89 -17.39
N HIS A 73 10.10 -17.63 -17.43
CA HIS A 73 10.19 -16.89 -18.69
C HIS A 73 11.30 -17.48 -19.57
N ASP A 74 11.09 -17.64 -20.90
CA ASP A 74 12.05 -18.24 -21.83
C ASP A 74 13.32 -17.40 -22.00
N ASP A 75 13.19 -16.07 -22.03
CA ASP A 75 14.29 -15.12 -22.16
C ASP A 75 15.05 -14.97 -20.84
N GLN A 76 16.35 -15.25 -20.86
CA GLN A 76 17.22 -15.19 -19.68
C GLN A 76 17.32 -13.77 -19.10
N ALA A 77 17.46 -12.75 -19.95
CA ALA A 77 17.59 -11.36 -19.47
C ALA A 77 16.31 -10.90 -18.75
N ARG A 78 15.15 -11.32 -19.25
CA ARG A 78 13.86 -11.07 -18.57
C ARG A 78 13.75 -11.83 -17.26
N ARG A 79 14.21 -13.08 -17.18
CA ARG A 79 14.26 -13.82 -15.90
C ARG A 79 15.12 -13.10 -14.88
N GLU A 80 16.32 -12.65 -15.27
CA GLU A 80 17.25 -11.96 -14.38
C GLU A 80 16.66 -10.63 -13.86
N ARG A 81 16.03 -9.85 -14.74
CA ARG A 81 15.32 -8.63 -14.34
C ARG A 81 14.15 -8.95 -13.39
N ALA A 82 13.37 -9.96 -13.69
CA ALA A 82 12.28 -10.41 -12.82
C ALA A 82 12.80 -10.91 -11.46
N ARG A 83 13.96 -11.58 -11.41
CA ARG A 83 14.62 -12.00 -10.16
C ARG A 83 14.98 -10.79 -9.29
N ARG A 84 15.59 -9.75 -9.86
CA ARG A 84 15.87 -8.51 -9.12
C ARG A 84 14.59 -7.84 -8.62
N ARG A 85 13.54 -7.84 -9.43
CA ARG A 85 12.24 -7.28 -9.07
C ARG A 85 11.59 -8.03 -7.91
N VAL A 86 11.50 -9.36 -7.95
CA VAL A 86 10.91 -10.15 -6.87
C VAL A 86 11.72 -10.00 -5.58
N ASP A 87 13.04 -9.96 -5.69
CA ASP A 87 13.94 -9.74 -4.56
C ASP A 87 13.67 -8.39 -3.87
N LEU A 88 13.48 -7.31 -4.64
CA LEU A 88 13.15 -5.97 -4.10
C LEU A 88 11.73 -5.93 -3.49
N LEU A 89 10.73 -6.53 -4.16
CA LEU A 89 9.33 -6.43 -3.77
C LEU A 89 8.97 -7.35 -2.59
N THR A 90 9.68 -8.44 -2.35
CA THR A 90 9.37 -9.41 -1.30
C THR A 90 9.35 -8.79 0.10
N PRO A 91 10.40 -8.07 0.56
CA PRO A 91 10.38 -7.41 1.87
C PRO A 91 9.31 -6.30 1.95
N LEU A 92 9.04 -5.58 0.85
CA LEU A 92 7.95 -4.59 0.80
C LEU A 92 6.58 -5.26 0.97
N SER A 93 6.31 -6.33 0.23
CA SER A 93 5.04 -7.08 0.31
C SER A 93 4.78 -7.66 1.69
N LYS A 94 5.84 -8.18 2.36
CA LYS A 94 5.71 -8.73 3.72
C LYS A 94 5.45 -7.63 4.72
N SER A 95 6.27 -6.58 4.75
CA SER A 95 6.19 -5.55 5.78
C SER A 95 4.98 -4.65 5.60
N PHE A 96 4.86 -4.00 4.44
CA PHE A 96 3.75 -3.10 4.17
C PHE A 96 2.41 -3.85 4.23
N GLY A 97 2.34 -5.07 3.65
CA GLY A 97 1.13 -5.88 3.69
C GLY A 97 0.67 -6.22 5.10
N SER A 98 1.59 -6.52 6.02
CA SER A 98 1.25 -6.85 7.40
C SER A 98 0.93 -5.60 8.24
N ASP A 99 1.68 -4.50 8.08
CA ASP A 99 1.44 -3.25 8.81
C ASP A 99 0.11 -2.63 8.38
N GLN A 100 -0.17 -2.58 7.07
CA GLN A 100 -1.45 -2.08 6.57
C GLN A 100 -2.61 -2.99 6.99
N GLY A 101 -2.43 -4.31 7.09
CA GLY A 101 -3.44 -5.21 7.65
C GLY A 101 -3.85 -4.82 9.08
N VAL A 102 -2.89 -4.48 9.93
CA VAL A 102 -3.14 -3.99 11.29
C VAL A 102 -3.85 -2.64 11.27
N ARG A 103 -3.36 -1.69 10.45
CA ARG A 103 -3.94 -0.34 10.33
C ARG A 103 -5.40 -0.41 9.85
N MET A 104 -5.69 -1.20 8.82
CA MET A 104 -7.04 -1.35 8.29
C MET A 104 -8.00 -2.02 9.28
N ALA A 105 -7.53 -3.04 10.01
CA ALA A 105 -8.32 -3.65 11.08
C ALA A 105 -8.61 -2.65 12.22
N SER A 106 -7.66 -1.80 12.59
CA SER A 106 -7.84 -0.72 13.58
C SER A 106 -8.88 0.30 13.11
N LEU A 107 -8.81 0.76 11.85
CA LEU A 107 -9.81 1.67 11.28
C LEU A 107 -11.20 1.04 11.24
N ALA A 108 -11.29 -0.25 10.94
CA ALA A 108 -12.56 -0.97 10.96
C ALA A 108 -13.18 -1.03 12.38
N VAL A 109 -12.35 -1.21 13.42
CA VAL A 109 -12.80 -1.06 14.83
C VAL A 109 -13.34 0.35 15.07
N GLN A 110 -12.66 1.39 14.58
CA GLN A 110 -13.10 2.78 14.71
C GLN A 110 -14.44 3.03 14.03
N VAL A 111 -14.66 2.48 12.82
CA VAL A 111 -15.96 2.57 12.12
C VAL A 111 -17.10 1.97 12.96
N HIS A 112 -16.84 0.89 13.71
CA HIS A 112 -17.85 0.28 14.60
C HIS A 112 -18.11 1.10 15.88
N GLY A 113 -17.25 2.06 16.21
CA GLY A 113 -17.36 2.83 17.45
C GLY A 113 -17.27 1.93 18.68
N GLY A 114 -18.09 2.19 19.70
CA GLY A 114 -18.11 1.36 20.94
C GLY A 114 -18.36 -0.12 20.69
N MET A 115 -19.15 -0.47 19.67
CA MET A 115 -19.38 -1.85 19.25
C MET A 115 -18.13 -2.52 18.63
N GLY A 116 -17.16 -1.73 18.19
CA GLY A 116 -15.87 -2.25 17.74
C GLY A 116 -14.96 -2.71 18.86
N PHE A 117 -15.18 -2.22 20.07
CA PHE A 117 -14.39 -2.60 21.25
C PHE A 117 -14.83 -3.94 21.87
N VAL A 118 -16.12 -4.27 21.77
CA VAL A 118 -16.68 -5.50 22.35
C VAL A 118 -16.49 -6.70 21.42
N GLU A 119 -16.53 -7.92 22.00
CA GLU A 119 -16.24 -9.17 21.26
C GLU A 119 -17.36 -9.58 20.29
N GLU A 120 -18.60 -9.18 20.56
CA GLU A 120 -19.80 -9.66 19.88
C GLU A 120 -19.80 -9.39 18.36
N THR A 121 -19.16 -8.30 17.91
CA THR A 121 -19.06 -7.99 16.49
C THR A 121 -17.98 -8.78 15.77
N GLY A 122 -17.01 -9.34 16.50
CA GLY A 122 -15.84 -10.02 15.97
C GLY A 122 -14.80 -9.12 15.30
N ILE A 123 -15.04 -7.80 15.18
CA ILE A 123 -14.08 -6.90 14.56
C ILE A 123 -12.84 -6.66 15.41
N ALA A 124 -12.99 -6.65 16.74
CA ALA A 124 -11.88 -6.59 17.70
C ALA A 124 -10.91 -7.77 17.54
N GLN A 125 -11.43 -8.97 17.26
CA GLN A 125 -10.62 -10.15 16.95
C GLN A 125 -9.77 -9.92 15.70
N ARG A 126 -10.29 -9.30 14.62
CA ARG A 126 -9.51 -9.03 13.40
C ARG A 126 -8.28 -8.18 13.69
N TYR A 127 -8.44 -7.17 14.54
CA TYR A 127 -7.32 -6.32 14.95
C TYR A 127 -6.27 -7.09 15.76
N ARG A 128 -6.69 -7.94 16.73
CA ARG A 128 -5.75 -8.76 17.50
C ARG A 128 -5.01 -9.77 16.62
N ASP A 129 -5.74 -10.46 15.75
CA ASP A 129 -5.15 -11.46 14.83
C ASP A 129 -4.17 -10.84 13.84
N ALA A 130 -4.43 -9.60 13.39
CA ALA A 130 -3.53 -8.90 12.50
C ALA A 130 -2.14 -8.65 13.10
N ARG A 131 -2.04 -8.50 14.44
CA ARG A 131 -0.80 -8.13 15.14
C ARG A 131 0.31 -9.16 15.06
N ILE A 132 0.04 -10.42 14.79
CA ILE A 132 1.09 -11.41 14.63
C ILE A 132 1.84 -11.25 13.31
N ALA A 133 1.18 -10.76 12.25
CA ALA A 133 1.74 -10.69 10.92
C ALA A 133 3.00 -9.80 10.79
N PRO A 134 3.11 -8.62 11.45
CA PRO A 134 4.35 -7.83 11.49
C PRO A 134 5.49 -8.46 12.30
N ILE A 135 5.22 -9.49 13.11
CA ILE A 135 6.15 -10.03 14.09
C ILE A 135 6.84 -11.30 13.58
N TYR A 136 6.07 -12.25 13.06
CA TYR A 136 6.60 -13.56 12.68
C TYR A 136 7.20 -13.59 11.27
N GLU A 137 7.85 -14.69 10.90
CA GLU A 137 8.58 -14.85 9.61
C GLU A 137 9.65 -13.76 9.39
N GLY A 138 10.30 -13.35 10.47
CA GLY A 138 11.15 -12.16 10.52
C GLY A 138 10.30 -10.89 10.70
N THR A 139 10.61 -10.13 11.77
CA THR A 139 9.90 -8.88 12.03
C THR A 139 10.02 -7.90 10.85
N ASN A 140 9.10 -6.95 10.76
CA ASN A 140 9.16 -5.94 9.69
C ASN A 140 10.46 -5.12 9.72
N GLY A 141 11.06 -4.89 10.90
CA GLY A 141 12.40 -4.32 11.01
C GLY A 141 13.50 -5.18 10.38
N ILE A 142 13.43 -6.51 10.52
CA ILE A 142 14.36 -7.43 9.83
C ILE A 142 14.15 -7.38 8.31
N GLN A 143 12.91 -7.27 7.85
CA GLN A 143 12.62 -7.10 6.41
C GLN A 143 13.17 -5.77 5.88
N ALA A 144 13.13 -4.68 6.68
CA ALA A 144 13.71 -3.41 6.31
C ALA A 144 15.24 -3.49 6.19
N ILE A 145 15.89 -4.17 7.12
CA ILE A 145 17.34 -4.43 7.05
C ILE A 145 17.68 -5.28 5.83
N ASP A 146 16.90 -6.32 5.53
CA ASP A 146 17.08 -7.17 4.33
C ASP A 146 16.94 -6.35 3.05
N LEU A 147 15.91 -5.51 2.95
CA LEU A 147 15.70 -4.60 1.83
C LEU A 147 16.92 -3.72 1.61
N VAL A 148 17.36 -3.00 2.63
CA VAL A 148 18.43 -2.03 2.49
C VAL A 148 19.77 -2.73 2.21
N MET A 149 20.18 -3.69 3.04
CA MET A 149 21.53 -4.26 2.96
C MET A 149 21.68 -5.30 1.86
N ARG A 150 20.66 -6.12 1.62
CA ARG A 150 20.78 -7.27 0.73
C ARG A 150 20.13 -7.07 -0.63
N LYS A 151 19.16 -6.13 -0.76
CA LYS A 151 18.44 -5.90 -2.02
C LYS A 151 18.84 -4.58 -2.69
N ILE A 152 19.33 -3.60 -1.92
CA ILE A 152 19.70 -2.28 -2.46
C ILE A 152 21.23 -2.10 -2.42
N VAL A 153 21.84 -2.17 -1.24
CA VAL A 153 23.29 -1.90 -1.11
C VAL A 153 24.11 -2.96 -1.86
N ARG A 154 23.74 -4.23 -1.75
CA ARG A 154 24.49 -5.33 -2.38
C ARG A 154 24.50 -5.27 -3.91
N ASP A 155 23.40 -4.85 -4.53
CA ASP A 155 23.30 -4.72 -6.00
C ASP A 155 23.59 -3.30 -6.51
N GLN A 156 24.14 -2.43 -5.62
CA GLN A 156 24.50 -1.05 -5.93
C GLN A 156 23.30 -0.22 -6.42
N GLY A 157 22.09 -0.54 -5.96
CA GLY A 157 20.85 0.16 -6.29
C GLY A 157 20.28 -0.16 -7.66
N LEU A 158 20.74 -1.19 -8.36
CA LEU A 158 20.27 -1.53 -9.70
C LEU A 158 18.77 -1.85 -9.73
N ALA A 159 18.31 -2.77 -8.87
CA ALA A 159 16.89 -3.13 -8.77
C ALA A 159 16.00 -1.95 -8.40
N LEU A 160 16.48 -1.09 -7.49
CA LEU A 160 15.80 0.14 -7.10
C LEU A 160 15.69 1.12 -8.28
N GLY A 161 16.78 1.31 -9.02
CA GLY A 161 16.82 2.15 -10.22
C GLY A 161 15.81 1.70 -11.27
N GLU A 162 15.81 0.41 -11.61
CA GLU A 162 14.84 -0.19 -12.55
C GLU A 162 13.39 0.04 -12.12
N MET A 163 13.09 -0.08 -10.82
CA MET A 163 11.75 0.16 -10.28
C MET A 163 11.34 1.63 -10.37
N LEU A 164 12.22 2.55 -9.98
CA LEU A 164 11.92 3.98 -10.00
C LEU A 164 11.84 4.56 -11.42
N ASP A 165 12.54 3.98 -12.39
CA ASP A 165 12.38 4.31 -13.80
C ASP A 165 11.01 3.86 -14.33
N GLU A 166 10.52 2.69 -13.90
CA GLU A 166 9.16 2.22 -14.20
C GLU A 166 8.09 3.13 -13.59
N VAL A 167 8.30 3.60 -12.34
CA VAL A 167 7.42 4.59 -11.70
C VAL A 167 7.35 5.87 -12.52
N ALA A 168 8.50 6.40 -12.96
CA ALA A 168 8.56 7.61 -13.78
C ALA A 168 7.81 7.44 -15.11
N ALA A 169 7.99 6.31 -15.78
CA ALA A 169 7.26 5.99 -17.01
C ALA A 169 5.74 5.87 -16.76
N GLY A 170 5.33 5.30 -15.64
CA GLY A 170 3.92 5.22 -15.24
C GLY A 170 3.28 6.58 -14.96
N ILE A 171 4.02 7.49 -14.34
CA ILE A 171 3.60 8.88 -14.10
C ILE A 171 3.35 9.60 -15.43
N GLU A 172 4.24 9.43 -16.40
CA GLU A 172 4.08 10.02 -17.74
C GLU A 172 2.90 9.40 -18.49
N ALA A 173 2.75 8.08 -18.44
CA ALA A 173 1.62 7.39 -19.09
C ALA A 173 0.25 7.84 -18.57
N ALA A 174 0.18 8.31 -17.32
CA ALA A 174 -1.04 8.83 -16.71
C ALA A 174 -1.28 10.32 -16.99
N SER A 175 -0.44 10.99 -17.81
CA SER A 175 -0.49 12.44 -18.02
C SER A 175 -1.82 12.95 -18.60
N ALA A 176 -2.45 12.15 -19.46
CA ALA A 176 -3.72 12.50 -20.09
C ALA A 176 -4.96 12.12 -19.28
N ILE A 177 -4.81 11.49 -18.09
CA ILE A 177 -5.96 11.07 -17.29
C ILE A 177 -6.40 12.18 -16.35
N GLU A 178 -7.62 12.65 -16.58
CA GLU A 178 -8.24 13.69 -15.76
C GLU A 178 -8.34 13.25 -14.28
N GLY A 179 -8.10 14.19 -13.35
CA GLY A 179 -8.19 13.95 -11.92
C GLY A 179 -6.97 13.30 -11.27
N LEU A 180 -5.88 13.02 -12.03
CA LEU A 180 -4.64 12.43 -11.50
C LEU A 180 -3.46 13.41 -11.41
N ALA A 181 -3.62 14.68 -11.73
CA ALA A 181 -2.51 15.65 -11.75
C ALA A 181 -1.80 15.76 -10.38
N GLU A 182 -2.56 15.88 -9.31
CA GLU A 182 -2.05 15.96 -7.94
C GLU A 182 -1.35 14.67 -7.52
N VAL A 183 -2.01 13.52 -7.72
CA VAL A 183 -1.42 12.18 -7.43
C VAL A 183 -0.10 11.97 -8.15
N ARG A 184 -0.02 12.38 -9.42
CA ARG A 184 1.22 12.30 -10.23
C ARG A 184 2.32 13.18 -9.64
N SER A 185 1.99 14.40 -9.21
CA SER A 185 2.95 15.34 -8.62
C SER A 185 3.51 14.80 -7.30
N GLU A 186 2.65 14.31 -6.42
CA GLU A 186 3.05 13.74 -5.14
C GLU A 186 3.87 12.46 -5.30
N LEU A 187 3.45 11.58 -6.21
CA LEU A 187 4.19 10.36 -6.51
C LEU A 187 5.57 10.66 -7.11
N ALA A 188 5.68 11.67 -7.97
CA ALA A 188 6.95 12.09 -8.54
C ALA A 188 7.91 12.63 -7.47
N ALA A 189 7.41 13.45 -6.54
CA ALA A 189 8.20 13.97 -5.43
C ALA A 189 8.68 12.84 -4.50
N SER A 190 7.78 11.92 -4.13
CA SER A 190 8.09 10.76 -3.30
C SER A 190 9.10 9.82 -3.98
N ALA A 191 8.96 9.59 -5.29
CA ALA A 191 9.90 8.78 -6.06
C ALA A 191 11.29 9.43 -6.17
N SER A 192 11.37 10.76 -6.30
CA SER A 192 12.64 11.50 -6.23
C SER A 192 13.31 11.32 -4.88
N SER A 193 12.58 11.51 -3.79
CA SER A 193 13.09 11.30 -2.44
C SER A 193 13.55 9.86 -2.22
N ALA A 194 12.81 8.87 -2.71
CA ALA A 194 13.21 7.47 -2.63
C ALA A 194 14.51 7.18 -3.41
N ARG A 195 14.71 7.83 -4.57
CA ARG A 195 15.93 7.72 -5.37
C ARG A 195 17.13 8.34 -4.65
N GLU A 196 16.99 9.56 -4.16
CA GLU A 196 18.05 10.27 -3.45
C GLU A 196 18.50 9.54 -2.18
N LEU A 197 17.53 9.12 -1.36
CA LEU A 197 17.80 8.31 -0.17
C LEU A 197 18.40 6.95 -0.52
N GLY A 198 17.94 6.29 -1.58
CA GLY A 198 18.52 5.03 -2.05
C GLY A 198 19.99 5.16 -2.46
N GLN A 199 20.35 6.24 -3.13
CA GLN A 199 21.74 6.59 -3.47
C GLN A 199 22.58 6.83 -2.21
N TRP A 200 22.04 7.56 -1.24
CA TRP A 200 22.70 7.76 0.05
C TRP A 200 22.91 6.44 0.80
N LEU A 201 21.90 5.55 0.86
CA LEU A 201 22.02 4.23 1.48
C LEU A 201 23.18 3.43 0.88
N VAL A 202 23.33 3.43 -0.45
CA VAL A 202 24.44 2.73 -1.14
C VAL A 202 25.79 3.37 -0.79
N ALA A 203 25.87 4.70 -0.83
CA ALA A 203 27.13 5.43 -0.62
C ALA A 203 27.64 5.36 0.84
N ASP A 204 26.72 5.35 1.80
CA ASP A 204 27.05 5.46 3.22
C ASP A 204 27.04 4.13 3.99
N ALA A 205 26.54 3.03 3.41
CA ALA A 205 26.41 1.74 4.09
C ALA A 205 27.69 1.21 4.73
N ALA A 206 28.85 1.46 4.09
CA ALA A 206 30.15 1.06 4.61
C ALA A 206 30.72 1.99 5.69
N LYS A 207 30.35 3.27 5.67
CA LYS A 207 30.91 4.30 6.54
C LYS A 207 30.04 4.57 7.77
N ASN A 208 28.72 4.49 7.64
CA ASN A 208 27.74 4.82 8.65
C ASN A 208 26.63 3.76 8.71
N ARG A 209 27.03 2.52 9.00
CA ARG A 209 26.10 1.37 9.01
C ARG A 209 24.93 1.59 9.97
N ASP A 210 25.17 2.12 11.16
CA ASP A 210 24.14 2.33 12.18
C ASP A 210 23.11 3.38 11.73
N GLY A 211 23.57 4.48 11.14
CA GLY A 211 22.66 5.49 10.56
C GLY A 211 21.80 4.95 9.44
N VAL A 212 22.40 4.17 8.54
CA VAL A 212 21.69 3.50 7.44
C VAL A 212 20.62 2.52 7.98
N LEU A 213 20.95 1.71 8.98
CA LEU A 213 20.01 0.75 9.56
C LEU A 213 18.92 1.42 10.39
N THR A 214 19.21 2.54 11.05
CA THR A 214 18.20 3.33 11.78
C THR A 214 17.12 3.87 10.83
N GLY A 215 17.50 4.29 9.62
CA GLY A 215 16.57 4.77 8.59
C GLY A 215 15.83 3.69 7.80
N ALA A 216 16.22 2.42 7.94
CA ALA A 216 15.77 1.35 7.06
C ALA A 216 14.25 1.15 7.04
N THR A 217 13.59 1.22 8.20
CA THR A 217 12.13 1.03 8.31
C THR A 217 11.37 2.17 7.63
N ALA A 218 11.79 3.43 7.87
CA ALA A 218 11.17 4.60 7.23
C ALA A 218 11.38 4.57 5.71
N TYR A 219 12.56 4.17 5.24
CA TYR A 219 12.83 4.01 3.83
C TYR A 219 11.98 2.90 3.18
N GLN A 220 11.82 1.77 3.87
CA GLN A 220 10.96 0.69 3.41
C GLN A 220 9.50 1.14 3.26
N GLU A 221 9.00 1.92 4.21
CA GLU A 221 7.64 2.49 4.16
C GLU A 221 7.50 3.43 2.96
N LEU A 222 8.41 4.39 2.79
CA LEU A 222 8.44 5.30 1.64
C LEU A 222 8.42 4.53 0.31
N LEU A 223 9.31 3.57 0.14
CA LEU A 223 9.39 2.79 -1.10
C LEU A 223 8.12 1.96 -1.33
N SER A 224 7.51 1.42 -0.28
CA SER A 224 6.24 0.70 -0.37
C SER A 224 5.10 1.59 -0.85
N LEU A 225 5.02 2.83 -0.31
CA LEU A 225 4.04 3.83 -0.73
C LEU A 225 4.23 4.23 -2.19
N VAL A 226 5.48 4.47 -2.62
CA VAL A 226 5.80 4.79 -4.02
C VAL A 226 5.39 3.66 -4.96
N VAL A 227 5.73 2.41 -4.63
CA VAL A 227 5.35 1.26 -5.47
C VAL A 227 3.84 1.06 -5.50
N CYS A 228 3.15 1.15 -4.36
CA CYS A 228 1.70 1.04 -4.29
C CYS A 228 0.99 2.16 -5.06
N GLY A 229 1.46 3.40 -4.93
CA GLY A 229 0.95 4.55 -5.69
C GLY A 229 1.11 4.34 -7.20
N HIS A 230 2.27 3.87 -7.63
CA HIS A 230 2.53 3.51 -9.03
C HIS A 230 1.56 2.42 -9.55
N LEU A 231 1.34 1.35 -8.78
CA LEU A 231 0.44 0.27 -9.18
C LEU A 231 -1.02 0.74 -9.31
N LEU A 232 -1.48 1.60 -8.42
CA LEU A 232 -2.81 2.21 -8.53
C LEU A 232 -2.92 3.16 -9.75
N LEU A 233 -1.86 3.92 -10.02
CA LEU A 233 -1.79 4.77 -11.20
C LEU A 233 -1.83 3.94 -12.49
N ALA A 234 -1.04 2.86 -12.55
CA ALA A 234 -1.03 1.92 -13.66
C ALA A 234 -2.41 1.28 -13.88
N ALA A 235 -3.13 0.94 -12.80
CA ALA A 235 -4.49 0.44 -12.89
C ALA A 235 -5.45 1.46 -13.51
N ALA A 236 -5.31 2.75 -13.21
CA ALA A 236 -6.12 3.80 -13.82
C ALA A 236 -5.80 3.97 -15.31
N VAL A 237 -4.52 3.84 -15.71
CA VAL A 237 -4.10 3.87 -17.11
C VAL A 237 -4.69 2.70 -17.90
N GLN A 238 -4.68 1.51 -17.33
CA GLN A 238 -5.15 0.28 -17.98
C GLN A 238 -6.68 0.08 -17.93
N ALA A 239 -7.37 0.81 -17.06
CA ALA A 239 -8.82 0.70 -16.93
C ALA A 239 -9.52 1.17 -18.21
N GLY A 240 -10.57 0.44 -18.61
CA GLY A 240 -11.48 0.87 -19.66
C GLY A 240 -12.19 2.18 -19.33
N ASP A 241 -12.62 2.91 -20.34
CA ASP A 241 -13.31 4.20 -20.15
C ASP A 241 -14.60 4.10 -19.33
N GLY A 242 -15.04 5.22 -18.79
CA GLY A 242 -16.26 5.31 -17.99
C GLY A 242 -16.07 4.87 -16.53
N ALA A 243 -17.01 4.09 -16.01
CA ALA A 243 -17.07 3.73 -14.60
C ALA A 243 -15.81 2.98 -14.08
N PRO A 244 -15.19 2.05 -14.83
CA PRO A 244 -13.95 1.39 -14.37
C PRO A 244 -12.79 2.37 -14.16
N ARG A 245 -12.57 3.30 -15.09
CA ARG A 245 -11.53 4.32 -14.97
C ARG A 245 -11.83 5.27 -13.83
N ALA A 246 -13.06 5.76 -13.71
CA ALA A 246 -13.46 6.64 -12.61
C ALA A 246 -13.22 5.99 -11.24
N ALA A 247 -13.52 4.71 -11.10
CA ALA A 247 -13.27 3.97 -9.88
C ALA A 247 -11.76 3.80 -9.58
N ALA A 248 -10.93 3.55 -10.60
CA ALA A 248 -9.49 3.44 -10.44
C ALA A 248 -8.84 4.79 -10.07
N VAL A 249 -9.27 5.88 -10.71
CA VAL A 249 -8.85 7.26 -10.37
C VAL A 249 -9.22 7.60 -8.94
N ALA A 250 -10.46 7.30 -8.51
CA ALA A 250 -10.89 7.54 -7.14
C ALA A 250 -10.02 6.78 -6.13
N ARG A 251 -9.67 5.52 -6.38
CA ARG A 251 -8.77 4.73 -5.51
C ARG A 251 -7.37 5.35 -5.42
N ALA A 252 -6.78 5.75 -6.55
CA ALA A 252 -5.47 6.38 -6.57
C ALA A 252 -5.47 7.69 -5.75
N ARG A 253 -6.49 8.53 -5.92
CA ARG A 253 -6.67 9.77 -5.15
C ARG A 253 -6.87 9.51 -3.65
N CYS A 254 -7.71 8.55 -3.28
CA CYS A 254 -7.93 8.20 -1.87
C CYS A 254 -6.65 7.68 -1.21
N PHE A 255 -5.85 6.88 -1.92
CA PHE A 255 -4.59 6.38 -1.40
C PHE A 255 -3.55 7.50 -1.23
N ALA A 256 -3.43 8.41 -2.18
CA ALA A 256 -2.53 9.56 -2.08
C ALA A 256 -2.92 10.51 -0.93
N ALA A 257 -4.21 10.79 -0.74
CA ALA A 257 -4.70 11.66 0.33
C ALA A 257 -4.57 11.07 1.76
N GLY A 258 -4.30 9.78 1.89
CA GLY A 258 -4.19 9.09 3.17
C GLY A 258 -2.75 8.83 3.60
N PRO A 259 -2.06 7.82 3.04
CA PRO A 259 -0.74 7.41 3.52
C PRO A 259 0.45 8.08 2.81
N LEU A 260 0.28 8.71 1.64
CA LEU A 260 1.34 9.46 0.97
C LEU A 260 1.50 10.85 1.53
#